data_d9cef982c341dff72f165219e1019789
#
_entry.id   d9cef982c341dff72f165219e1019789
#
_cell.length_a   1.000
_cell.length_b   1.000
_cell.length_c   1.000
_cell.angle_alpha   90.00
_cell.angle_beta   90.00
_cell.angle_gamma   90.00
#
_symmetry.space_group_name_H-M   'P 1'
#
loop_
_entity.id
_entity.type
_entity.pdbx_description
1 polymer ?
#
loop_
_entity_poly.entity_id
_entity_poly.type
_entity_poly.pdbx_seq_one_letter_code
_entity_poly.pdbx_strand_id
1 'polypeptide(L)'
;MGMEGEIPFYQSKDQLNKAFPFKILRYSSSLLKQPMHSHDYVQIAYVLRGVCNHQLRGKSLTVSRGDIFIIAPNTRHSLSAIEDKEFEVVLVDFIHHLVQDQLKPFSDTLNPLLQHSDEDYKIPFIHQSWLHFGKSKQIFVEQLLQDIQDEFEHREVGFEHSILLNLAKLLILIDREYRKAKRKPAKQPALADKHPIDDVKRYIYDNFSQDIPMEHGAFIANMAPAYFSHQFKKETGQTFVDFVTEVRIERAMELIRRDTHTITQIGFQVGFHHLSHFIRTFKKRCGITPTEYKKTFGNKSVN
;
A
#
# COMPACT_ATOMS: atom_id res chain seq x y z
N MET A 1 29.05 4.11 -9.11
CA MET A 1 27.94 4.58 -9.95
C MET A 1 27.09 3.35 -10.25
N GLY A 2 26.17 3.00 -9.36
CA GLY A 2 25.24 1.87 -9.55
C GLY A 2 24.09 2.36 -10.41
N MET A 3 23.84 1.70 -11.54
CA MET A 3 22.62 1.88 -12.30
C MET A 3 21.45 1.52 -11.38
N GLU A 4 20.62 2.49 -11.01
CA GLU A 4 19.28 2.22 -10.45
C GLU A 4 18.48 1.60 -11.60
N GLY A 5 18.34 0.27 -11.58
CA GLY A 5 17.52 -0.46 -12.52
C GLY A 5 16.08 0.02 -12.43
N GLU A 6 15.39 0.11 -13.56
CA GLU A 6 13.95 0.39 -13.62
C GLU A 6 13.21 -0.58 -12.70
N ILE A 7 12.34 -0.03 -11.84
CA ILE A 7 11.51 -0.84 -10.95
C ILE A 7 10.50 -1.62 -11.82
N PRO A 8 10.53 -2.96 -11.80
CA PRO A 8 9.64 -3.77 -12.61
C PRO A 8 8.16 -3.44 -12.37
N PHE A 9 7.40 -3.37 -13.46
CA PHE A 9 5.95 -3.22 -13.43
C PHE A 9 5.29 -4.43 -14.09
N TYR A 10 4.53 -5.18 -13.30
CA TYR A 10 3.83 -6.38 -13.77
C TYR A 10 2.40 -6.04 -14.17
N GLN A 11 2.03 -6.38 -15.41
CA GLN A 11 0.68 -6.13 -15.93
C GLN A 11 -0.21 -7.36 -15.75
N SER A 12 -1.44 -7.13 -15.33
CA SER A 12 -2.44 -8.18 -15.12
C SER A 12 -2.67 -9.03 -16.38
N LYS A 13 -2.67 -8.41 -17.56
CA LYS A 13 -2.81 -9.12 -18.84
C LYS A 13 -1.73 -10.18 -19.12
N ASP A 14 -0.53 -10.04 -18.49
CA ASP A 14 0.61 -10.94 -18.67
C ASP A 14 0.73 -11.92 -17.49
N GLN A 15 0.15 -11.59 -16.32
CA GLN A 15 0.27 -12.35 -15.09
C GLN A 15 -0.97 -13.19 -14.75
N LEU A 16 -2.15 -12.76 -15.21
CA LEU A 16 -3.43 -13.39 -14.89
C LEU A 16 -4.10 -13.99 -16.11
N ASN A 17 -4.96 -14.98 -15.91
CA ASN A 17 -5.73 -15.59 -16.99
C ASN A 17 -6.79 -14.59 -17.50
N LYS A 18 -6.98 -14.50 -18.81
CA LYS A 18 -7.93 -13.56 -19.41
C LYS A 18 -9.40 -13.90 -19.10
N ALA A 19 -9.74 -15.19 -19.04
CA ALA A 19 -11.11 -15.63 -18.79
C ALA A 19 -11.50 -15.50 -17.31
N PHE A 20 -10.56 -15.82 -16.42
CA PHE A 20 -10.70 -15.69 -14.96
C PHE A 20 -9.44 -15.03 -14.42
N PRO A 21 -9.41 -13.69 -14.29
CA PRO A 21 -8.21 -12.94 -13.94
C PRO A 21 -7.91 -13.01 -12.44
N PHE A 22 -7.57 -14.20 -12.02
CA PHE A 22 -7.26 -14.61 -10.66
C PHE A 22 -6.03 -15.52 -10.65
N LYS A 23 -5.24 -15.43 -9.59
CA LYS A 23 -4.09 -16.30 -9.35
C LYS A 23 -3.86 -16.42 -7.84
N ILE A 24 -3.52 -17.62 -7.40
CA ILE A 24 -3.05 -17.86 -6.04
C ILE A 24 -1.71 -18.56 -6.10
N LEU A 25 -0.77 -18.11 -5.28
CA LEU A 25 0.60 -18.63 -5.26
C LEU A 25 1.03 -18.83 -3.82
N ARG A 26 1.70 -19.94 -3.55
CA ARG A 26 2.31 -20.23 -2.27
C ARG A 26 3.83 -20.28 -2.44
N TYR A 27 4.50 -19.40 -1.76
CA TYR A 27 5.94 -19.34 -1.76
C TYR A 27 6.50 -19.75 -0.41
N SER A 28 7.34 -20.78 -0.43
CA SER A 28 8.14 -21.18 0.70
C SER A 28 9.59 -21.09 0.31
N SER A 29 10.40 -20.25 0.89
CA SER A 29 11.85 -20.36 0.87
C SER A 29 12.56 -19.12 1.44
N SER A 30 13.70 -19.35 2.08
CA SER A 30 14.72 -18.36 2.39
C SER A 30 15.30 -17.66 1.14
N LEU A 31 15.01 -18.18 -0.06
CA LEU A 31 15.52 -17.70 -1.35
C LEU A 31 14.61 -16.71 -2.05
N LEU A 32 13.38 -16.47 -1.56
CA LEU A 32 12.47 -15.54 -2.21
C LEU A 32 12.95 -14.11 -2.01
N LYS A 33 13.57 -13.57 -3.02
CA LYS A 33 13.77 -12.13 -3.17
C LYS A 33 12.81 -11.64 -4.24
N GLN A 34 11.68 -11.08 -3.81
CA GLN A 34 10.90 -10.25 -4.71
C GLN A 34 11.48 -8.83 -4.64
N PRO A 35 12.24 -8.41 -5.68
CA PRO A 35 12.78 -7.06 -5.71
C PRO A 35 11.65 -6.03 -5.66
N MET A 36 11.98 -4.78 -5.40
CA MET A 36 11.02 -3.70 -5.44
C MET A 36 10.32 -3.68 -6.80
N HIS A 37 8.99 -3.81 -6.79
CA HIS A 37 8.16 -3.85 -7.99
C HIS A 37 6.78 -3.21 -7.73
N SER A 38 5.99 -3.10 -8.77
CA SER A 38 4.58 -2.71 -8.71
C SER A 38 3.78 -3.46 -9.77
N HIS A 39 2.47 -3.47 -9.65
CA HIS A 39 1.54 -4.17 -10.56
C HIS A 39 0.22 -3.42 -10.66
N ASP A 40 -0.59 -3.70 -11.71
CA ASP A 40 -1.89 -3.07 -11.96
C ASP A 40 -3.10 -3.85 -11.39
N TYR A 41 -2.87 -4.89 -10.62
CA TYR A 41 -3.89 -5.70 -9.96
C TYR A 41 -3.86 -5.56 -8.44
N VAL A 42 -4.86 -6.09 -7.77
CA VAL A 42 -4.89 -6.18 -6.30
C VAL A 42 -4.15 -7.44 -5.90
N GLN A 43 -3.28 -7.33 -4.89
CA GLN A 43 -2.62 -8.47 -4.28
C GLN A 43 -2.95 -8.53 -2.79
N ILE A 44 -3.35 -9.71 -2.31
CA ILE A 44 -3.43 -10.03 -0.88
C ILE A 44 -2.25 -10.92 -0.56
N ALA A 45 -1.44 -10.53 0.42
CA ALA A 45 -0.33 -11.34 0.92
C ALA A 45 -0.60 -11.76 2.37
N TYR A 46 -0.57 -13.06 2.65
CA TYR A 46 -0.73 -13.63 3.99
C TYR A 46 0.51 -14.41 4.40
N VAL A 47 1.08 -14.10 5.57
CA VAL A 47 2.23 -14.83 6.11
C VAL A 47 1.74 -16.08 6.82
N LEU A 48 2.02 -17.25 6.21
CA LEU A 48 1.58 -18.56 6.71
C LEU A 48 2.53 -19.11 7.79
N ARG A 49 3.83 -18.87 7.63
CA ARG A 49 4.88 -19.31 8.57
C ARG A 49 6.06 -18.35 8.56
N GLY A 50 6.80 -18.38 9.67
CA GLY A 50 8.07 -17.69 9.79
C GLY A 50 7.96 -16.17 9.87
N VAL A 51 9.02 -15.49 9.42
CA VAL A 51 9.20 -14.04 9.51
C VAL A 51 9.89 -13.56 8.24
N CYS A 52 9.42 -12.47 7.66
CA CYS A 52 10.05 -11.84 6.50
C CYS A 52 9.98 -10.31 6.59
N ASN A 53 10.75 -9.64 5.75
CA ASN A 53 10.68 -8.19 5.62
C ASN A 53 9.77 -7.82 4.45
N HIS A 54 8.81 -6.96 4.71
CA HIS A 54 7.97 -6.35 3.71
C HIS A 54 8.27 -4.87 3.59
N GLN A 55 8.74 -4.43 2.42
CA GLN A 55 8.87 -3.01 2.11
C GLN A 55 7.64 -2.55 1.34
N LEU A 56 6.98 -1.53 1.87
CA LEU A 56 5.79 -0.94 1.27
C LEU A 56 5.87 0.58 1.38
N ARG A 57 5.82 1.29 0.25
CA ARG A 57 5.86 2.76 0.22
C ARG A 57 7.05 3.34 1.00
N GLY A 58 8.22 2.76 0.87
CA GLY A 58 9.44 3.21 1.56
C GLY A 58 9.52 2.84 3.04
N LYS A 59 8.54 2.09 3.59
CA LYS A 59 8.59 1.55 4.94
C LYS A 59 8.99 0.08 4.89
N SER A 60 9.89 -0.33 5.79
CA SER A 60 10.21 -1.73 6.02
C SER A 60 9.49 -2.21 7.29
N LEU A 61 8.77 -3.31 7.17
CA LEU A 61 8.04 -3.94 8.26
C LEU A 61 8.51 -5.39 8.38
N THR A 62 8.89 -5.81 9.58
CA THR A 62 9.06 -7.22 9.88
C THR A 62 7.68 -7.82 10.10
N VAL A 63 7.33 -8.82 9.31
CA VAL A 63 6.02 -9.45 9.30
C VAL A 63 6.16 -10.93 9.66
N SER A 64 5.13 -11.47 10.30
CA SER A 64 5.14 -12.80 10.89
C SER A 64 3.84 -13.55 10.60
N ARG A 65 3.78 -14.83 10.97
CA ARG A 65 2.57 -15.65 10.81
C ARG A 65 1.33 -14.93 11.33
N GLY A 66 0.28 -14.92 10.52
CA GLY A 66 -1.00 -14.26 10.81
C GLY A 66 -1.10 -12.82 10.33
N ASP A 67 -0.01 -12.28 9.78
CA ASP A 67 -0.03 -10.97 9.15
C ASP A 67 -0.59 -11.07 7.72
N ILE A 68 -1.50 -10.17 7.40
CA ILE A 68 -2.10 -10.04 6.09
C ILE A 68 -1.99 -8.61 5.58
N PHE A 69 -1.73 -8.49 4.28
CA PHE A 69 -1.60 -7.21 3.58
C PHE A 69 -2.52 -7.18 2.39
N ILE A 70 -3.10 -6.01 2.10
CA ILE A 70 -3.73 -5.72 0.81
C ILE A 70 -2.86 -4.69 0.11
N ILE A 71 -2.31 -5.07 -1.03
CA ILE A 71 -1.44 -4.24 -1.86
C ILE A 71 -2.26 -3.79 -3.05
N ALA A 72 -2.47 -2.50 -3.11
CA ALA A 72 -3.26 -1.88 -4.14
C ALA A 72 -2.51 -1.79 -5.47
N PRO A 73 -3.23 -1.68 -6.62
CA PRO A 73 -2.61 -1.41 -7.90
C PRO A 73 -1.63 -0.24 -7.85
N ASN A 74 -0.55 -0.34 -8.61
CA ASN A 74 0.51 0.67 -8.73
C ASN A 74 1.28 0.99 -7.44
N THR A 75 1.13 0.18 -6.40
CA THR A 75 1.87 0.35 -5.14
C THR A 75 3.22 -0.35 -5.22
N ARG A 76 4.30 0.42 -5.02
CA ARG A 76 5.67 -0.14 -4.97
C ARG A 76 5.87 -0.89 -3.67
N HIS A 77 6.30 -2.13 -3.77
CA HIS A 77 6.55 -3.01 -2.63
C HIS A 77 7.59 -4.07 -2.94
N SER A 78 8.12 -4.69 -1.91
CA SER A 78 8.99 -5.86 -2.01
C SER A 78 8.81 -6.78 -0.80
N LEU A 79 9.06 -8.06 -1.01
CA LEU A 79 9.07 -9.07 0.05
C LEU A 79 10.43 -9.77 0.04
N SER A 80 11.08 -9.87 1.19
CA SER A 80 12.40 -10.49 1.29
C SER A 80 12.54 -11.33 2.55
N ALA A 81 13.30 -12.41 2.45
CA ALA A 81 13.70 -13.20 3.58
C ALA A 81 14.55 -12.38 4.56
N ILE A 82 14.45 -12.70 5.83
CA ILE A 82 15.46 -12.31 6.83
C ILE A 82 16.49 -13.44 6.84
N GLU A 83 17.75 -13.06 6.95
CA GLU A 83 18.89 -13.99 6.96
C GLU A 83 18.63 -15.15 7.92
N ASP A 84 18.86 -16.39 7.48
CA ASP A 84 18.67 -17.66 8.22
C ASP A 84 17.24 -17.93 8.73
N LYS A 85 16.23 -17.19 8.25
CA LYS A 85 14.83 -17.44 8.64
C LYS A 85 14.00 -17.94 7.46
N GLU A 86 13.41 -19.09 7.63
CA GLU A 86 12.40 -19.59 6.71
C GLU A 86 11.09 -18.82 6.88
N PHE A 87 10.41 -18.59 5.78
CA PHE A 87 9.05 -18.07 5.78
C PHE A 87 8.22 -18.67 4.65
N GLU A 88 6.93 -18.60 4.82
CA GLU A 88 5.97 -19.06 3.85
C GLU A 88 4.85 -18.02 3.72
N VAL A 89 4.55 -17.60 2.49
CA VAL A 89 3.49 -16.65 2.20
C VAL A 89 2.55 -17.18 1.12
N VAL A 90 1.29 -16.83 1.24
CA VAL A 90 0.27 -17.01 0.20
C VAL A 90 -0.02 -15.65 -0.41
N LEU A 91 0.09 -15.57 -1.74
CA LEU A 91 -0.27 -14.40 -2.53
C LEU A 91 -1.53 -14.70 -3.32
N VAL A 92 -2.52 -13.82 -3.24
CA VAL A 92 -3.77 -13.87 -3.99
C VAL A 92 -3.85 -12.62 -4.85
N ASP A 93 -3.76 -12.80 -6.17
CA ASP A 93 -3.73 -11.75 -7.17
C ASP A 93 -5.03 -11.76 -7.97
N PHE A 94 -5.67 -10.61 -8.12
CA PHE A 94 -6.90 -10.48 -8.90
C PHE A 94 -7.12 -9.05 -9.39
N ILE A 95 -7.84 -8.92 -10.50
CA ILE A 95 -8.27 -7.59 -10.95
C ILE A 95 -9.51 -7.13 -10.16
N HIS A 96 -9.58 -5.85 -9.90
CA HIS A 96 -10.66 -5.23 -9.13
C HIS A 96 -12.06 -5.57 -9.67
N HIS A 97 -12.26 -5.54 -11.00
CA HIS A 97 -13.54 -5.83 -11.62
C HIS A 97 -14.03 -7.25 -11.38
N LEU A 98 -13.15 -8.22 -11.19
CA LEU A 98 -13.53 -9.60 -10.89
C LEU A 98 -14.47 -9.69 -9.68
N VAL A 99 -14.15 -8.95 -8.62
CA VAL A 99 -14.96 -8.92 -7.39
C VAL A 99 -16.16 -7.99 -7.55
N GLN A 100 -15.98 -6.85 -8.21
CA GLN A 100 -17.03 -5.83 -8.37
C GLN A 100 -18.19 -6.32 -9.21
N ASP A 101 -17.91 -6.97 -10.34
CA ASP A 101 -18.92 -7.39 -11.29
C ASP A 101 -19.64 -8.67 -10.84
N GLN A 102 -18.91 -9.62 -10.28
CA GLN A 102 -19.44 -10.92 -9.86
C GLN A 102 -20.12 -10.88 -8.50
N LEU A 103 -19.74 -9.95 -7.63
CA LEU A 103 -20.26 -9.81 -6.28
C LEU A 103 -21.08 -8.52 -6.10
N LYS A 104 -21.74 -8.06 -7.15
CA LYS A 104 -22.59 -6.84 -7.13
C LYS A 104 -23.46 -6.69 -5.89
N PRO A 105 -24.16 -7.73 -5.39
CA PRO A 105 -24.97 -7.62 -4.17
C PRO A 105 -24.16 -7.29 -2.90
N PHE A 106 -22.85 -7.51 -2.93
CA PHE A 106 -21.93 -7.25 -1.81
C PHE A 106 -20.99 -6.07 -2.09
N SER A 107 -21.18 -5.37 -3.21
CA SER A 107 -20.29 -4.29 -3.66
C SER A 107 -20.11 -3.20 -2.62
N ASP A 108 -21.19 -2.78 -1.95
CA ASP A 108 -21.16 -1.73 -0.93
C ASP A 108 -20.31 -2.11 0.29
N THR A 109 -20.22 -3.41 0.59
CA THR A 109 -19.36 -3.92 1.67
C THR A 109 -17.90 -4.08 1.23
N LEU A 110 -17.66 -4.47 -0.03
CA LEU A 110 -16.35 -4.79 -0.57
C LEU A 110 -15.67 -3.62 -1.28
N ASN A 111 -16.45 -2.72 -1.88
CA ASN A 111 -15.95 -1.53 -2.56
C ASN A 111 -14.96 -0.69 -1.74
N PRO A 112 -15.21 -0.40 -0.45
CA PRO A 112 -14.26 0.34 0.36
C PRO A 112 -12.89 -0.34 0.49
N LEU A 113 -12.81 -1.67 0.31
CA LEU A 113 -11.55 -2.42 0.36
C LEU A 113 -10.81 -2.42 -0.98
N LEU A 114 -11.55 -2.29 -2.08
CA LEU A 114 -11.06 -2.55 -3.44
C LEU A 114 -10.99 -1.30 -4.31
N GLN A 115 -11.78 -0.25 -4.01
CA GLN A 115 -11.80 0.97 -4.81
C GLN A 115 -10.61 1.88 -4.49
N HIS A 116 -9.82 2.14 -5.50
CA HIS A 116 -8.99 3.32 -5.64
C HIS A 116 -9.66 4.29 -6.60
N SER A 117 -10.69 4.92 -6.20
CA SER A 117 -11.13 6.15 -6.83
C SER A 117 -10.74 7.32 -5.93
N ASP A 118 -10.10 8.14 -6.45
CA ASP A 118 -9.09 9.12 -6.19
C ASP A 118 -9.55 10.39 -5.49
N GLU A 119 -10.80 10.65 -5.21
CA GLU A 119 -11.21 11.94 -4.63
C GLU A 119 -12.18 11.90 -3.44
N ASP A 120 -12.95 10.84 -3.23
CA ASP A 120 -13.99 10.86 -2.19
C ASP A 120 -13.82 9.86 -1.03
N TYR A 121 -12.91 8.93 -1.15
CA TYR A 121 -12.65 7.98 -0.07
C TYR A 121 -11.32 8.25 0.59
N LYS A 122 -11.33 9.05 1.66
CA LYS A 122 -10.40 8.95 2.77
C LYS A 122 -10.51 7.55 3.38
N ILE A 123 -10.13 6.51 2.62
CA ILE A 123 -10.03 5.19 3.19
C ILE A 123 -8.76 5.19 4.02
N PRO A 124 -8.87 5.26 5.34
CA PRO A 124 -7.73 5.08 6.24
C PRO A 124 -7.09 3.70 6.08
N PHE A 125 -7.70 2.83 5.27
CA PHE A 125 -7.31 1.45 5.01
C PHE A 125 -5.99 1.34 4.22
N ILE A 126 -5.72 2.25 3.29
CA ILE A 126 -4.49 2.19 2.49
C ILE A 126 -3.26 2.63 3.28
N HIS A 127 -3.45 3.38 4.35
CA HIS A 127 -2.37 3.74 5.27
C HIS A 127 -2.01 2.62 6.27
N GLN A 128 -2.89 1.62 6.42
CA GLN A 128 -2.66 0.41 7.21
C GLN A 128 -2.99 -0.81 6.36
N SER A 129 -2.25 -1.03 5.29
CA SER A 129 -2.34 -2.23 4.46
C SER A 129 -1.93 -3.51 5.21
N TRP A 130 -1.82 -3.47 6.52
CA TRP A 130 -1.39 -4.55 7.38
C TRP A 130 -2.37 -4.77 8.52
N LEU A 131 -2.70 -6.04 8.76
CA LEU A 131 -3.54 -6.50 9.86
C LEU A 131 -2.95 -7.80 10.41
N HIS A 132 -2.96 -7.96 11.73
CA HIS A 132 -2.58 -9.21 12.38
C HIS A 132 -3.81 -9.95 12.89
N PHE A 133 -3.99 -11.19 12.46
CA PHE A 133 -5.05 -12.06 12.97
C PHE A 133 -4.64 -12.80 14.24
N GLY A 134 -5.48 -12.78 15.26
CA GLY A 134 -5.32 -13.66 16.43
C GLY A 134 -5.47 -15.15 16.09
N LYS A 135 -4.89 -16.03 16.91
CA LYS A 135 -4.75 -17.47 16.66
C LYS A 135 -6.01 -18.18 16.12
N SER A 136 -7.18 -17.93 16.71
CA SER A 136 -8.43 -18.57 16.26
C SER A 136 -8.85 -18.16 14.85
N LYS A 137 -8.53 -16.95 14.43
CA LYS A 137 -8.82 -16.45 13.09
C LYS A 137 -7.77 -16.85 12.07
N GLN A 138 -6.52 -17.01 12.49
CA GLN A 138 -5.47 -17.56 11.63
C GLN A 138 -5.91 -18.90 11.04
N ILE A 139 -6.41 -19.81 11.88
CA ILE A 139 -6.92 -21.13 11.43
C ILE A 139 -8.00 -20.97 10.36
N PHE A 140 -8.95 -20.07 10.59
CA PHE A 140 -10.04 -19.85 9.63
C PHE A 140 -9.56 -19.21 8.33
N VAL A 141 -8.64 -18.23 8.38
CA VAL A 141 -8.05 -17.60 7.19
C VAL A 141 -7.21 -18.61 6.42
N GLU A 142 -6.39 -19.39 7.12
CA GLU A 142 -5.55 -20.44 6.52
C GLU A 142 -6.41 -21.50 5.81
N GLN A 143 -7.56 -21.88 6.39
CA GLN A 143 -8.50 -22.79 5.73
C GLN A 143 -9.12 -22.16 4.47
N LEU A 144 -9.57 -20.90 4.55
CA LEU A 144 -10.12 -20.20 3.35
C LEU A 144 -9.10 -20.12 2.21
N LEU A 145 -7.84 -19.82 2.54
CA LEU A 145 -6.77 -19.75 1.55
C LEU A 145 -6.46 -21.14 0.96
N GLN A 146 -6.52 -22.17 1.77
CA GLN A 146 -6.35 -23.56 1.29
C GLN A 146 -7.52 -23.96 0.37
N ASP A 147 -8.77 -23.69 0.77
CA ASP A 147 -9.95 -23.97 -0.06
C ASP A 147 -9.86 -23.25 -1.42
N ILE A 148 -9.42 -21.98 -1.43
CA ILE A 148 -9.19 -21.22 -2.67
C ILE A 148 -8.09 -21.86 -3.52
N GLN A 149 -7.01 -22.32 -2.90
CA GLN A 149 -5.91 -22.95 -3.60
C GLN A 149 -6.33 -24.28 -4.22
N ASP A 150 -7.03 -25.11 -3.47
CA ASP A 150 -7.51 -26.42 -3.92
C ASP A 150 -8.47 -26.26 -5.12
N GLU A 151 -9.41 -25.32 -5.06
CA GLU A 151 -10.31 -25.00 -6.18
C GLU A 151 -9.54 -24.48 -7.42
N PHE A 152 -8.53 -23.65 -7.21
CA PHE A 152 -7.72 -23.10 -8.31
C PHE A 152 -6.85 -24.16 -8.98
N GLU A 153 -6.38 -25.17 -8.24
CA GLU A 153 -5.56 -26.25 -8.75
C GLU A 153 -6.39 -27.34 -9.47
N HIS A 154 -7.50 -27.78 -8.86
CA HIS A 154 -8.32 -28.87 -9.39
C HIS A 154 -9.30 -28.44 -10.48
N ARG A 155 -9.80 -27.20 -10.42
CA ARG A 155 -10.71 -26.60 -11.42
C ARG A 155 -11.94 -27.46 -11.73
N GLU A 156 -12.58 -27.97 -10.70
CA GLU A 156 -13.84 -28.71 -10.87
C GLU A 156 -14.96 -27.76 -11.32
N VAL A 157 -16.10 -28.34 -11.74
CA VAL A 157 -17.25 -27.54 -12.18
C VAL A 157 -17.68 -26.56 -11.10
N GLY A 158 -17.68 -25.24 -11.42
CA GLY A 158 -18.03 -24.19 -10.48
C GLY A 158 -16.87 -23.62 -9.67
N PHE A 159 -15.62 -24.03 -9.92
CA PHE A 159 -14.43 -23.56 -9.19
C PHE A 159 -14.31 -22.02 -9.15
N GLU A 160 -14.64 -21.33 -10.23
CA GLU A 160 -14.59 -19.86 -10.27
C GLU A 160 -15.51 -19.23 -9.24
N HIS A 161 -16.75 -19.77 -9.13
CA HIS A 161 -17.72 -19.29 -8.14
C HIS A 161 -17.30 -19.62 -6.69
N SER A 162 -16.75 -20.83 -6.47
CA SER A 162 -16.21 -21.25 -5.20
C SER A 162 -15.07 -20.32 -4.74
N ILE A 163 -14.11 -20.03 -5.62
CA ILE A 163 -13.04 -19.07 -5.37
C ILE A 163 -13.60 -17.70 -5.01
N LEU A 164 -14.56 -17.18 -5.78
CA LEU A 164 -15.15 -15.86 -5.54
C LEU A 164 -15.88 -15.77 -4.21
N LEU A 165 -16.62 -16.80 -3.81
CA LEU A 165 -17.31 -16.86 -2.52
C LEU A 165 -16.31 -16.89 -1.36
N ASN A 166 -15.25 -17.68 -1.45
CA ASN A 166 -14.21 -17.75 -0.43
C ASN A 166 -13.39 -16.45 -0.36
N LEU A 167 -13.09 -15.84 -1.50
CA LEU A 167 -12.44 -14.52 -1.57
C LEU A 167 -13.32 -13.43 -0.92
N ALA A 168 -14.63 -13.43 -1.20
CA ALA A 168 -15.56 -12.52 -0.57
C ALA A 168 -15.60 -12.70 0.95
N LYS A 169 -15.64 -13.94 1.43
CA LYS A 169 -15.55 -14.24 2.87
C LYS A 169 -14.27 -13.69 3.49
N LEU A 170 -13.13 -13.89 2.82
CA LEU A 170 -11.84 -13.37 3.28
C LEU A 170 -11.84 -11.84 3.37
N LEU A 171 -12.32 -11.15 2.32
CA LEU A 171 -12.41 -9.69 2.29
C LEU A 171 -13.33 -9.14 3.39
N ILE A 172 -14.50 -9.77 3.60
CA ILE A 172 -15.43 -9.37 4.68
C ILE A 172 -14.76 -9.57 6.06
N LEU A 173 -14.01 -10.65 6.23
CA LEU A 173 -13.30 -10.89 7.49
C LEU A 173 -12.23 -9.82 7.75
N ILE A 174 -11.45 -9.48 6.73
CA ILE A 174 -10.45 -8.41 6.79
C ILE A 174 -11.12 -7.07 7.17
N ASP A 175 -12.19 -6.69 6.49
CA ASP A 175 -12.93 -5.45 6.78
C ASP A 175 -13.46 -5.41 8.22
N ARG A 176 -14.08 -6.51 8.68
CA ARG A 176 -14.61 -6.60 10.06
C ARG A 176 -13.51 -6.44 11.11
N GLU A 177 -12.37 -7.07 10.93
CA GLU A 177 -11.27 -6.93 11.89
C GLU A 177 -10.66 -5.54 11.87
N TYR A 178 -10.55 -4.96 10.70
CA TYR A 178 -10.11 -3.60 10.56
C TYR A 178 -11.05 -2.60 11.25
N ARG A 179 -12.38 -2.72 11.05
CA ARG A 179 -13.37 -1.88 11.74
C ARG A 179 -13.34 -2.08 13.25
N LYS A 180 -13.05 -3.29 13.73
CA LYS A 180 -12.87 -3.57 15.17
C LYS A 180 -11.62 -2.90 15.72
N ALA A 181 -10.51 -2.95 14.98
CA ALA A 181 -9.27 -2.27 15.35
C ALA A 181 -9.48 -0.75 15.49
N LYS A 182 -10.31 -0.16 14.60
CA LYS A 182 -10.70 1.27 14.69
C LYS A 182 -11.67 1.59 15.82
N ARG A 183 -12.60 0.69 16.16
CA ARG A 183 -13.65 0.95 17.18
C ARG A 183 -13.16 0.76 18.62
N LYS A 184 -12.07 0.07 18.85
CA LYS A 184 -11.47 0.03 20.17
C LYS A 184 -10.82 1.40 20.41
N PRO A 185 -11.35 2.26 21.32
CA PRO A 185 -10.54 3.32 21.85
C PRO A 185 -9.33 2.62 22.43
N ALA A 186 -8.15 3.09 22.07
CA ALA A 186 -6.90 2.45 22.42
C ALA A 186 -6.81 2.25 23.96
N LYS A 187 -7.32 1.12 24.44
CA LYS A 187 -6.73 0.50 25.62
C LYS A 187 -5.38 0.03 25.11
N GLN A 188 -4.38 0.79 25.45
CA GLN A 188 -3.00 0.45 25.21
C GLN A 188 -2.77 -1.03 25.55
N PRO A 189 -2.33 -1.89 24.61
CA PRO A 189 -1.52 -3.00 25.01
C PRO A 189 -0.25 -2.37 25.57
N ALA A 190 0.13 -2.75 26.77
CA ALA A 190 1.37 -2.37 27.37
C ALA A 190 2.49 -2.53 26.34
N LEU A 191 3.20 -1.45 26.03
CA LEU A 191 4.58 -1.38 25.57
C LEU A 191 5.02 -2.44 24.53
N ALA A 192 4.62 -2.23 23.27
CA ALA A 192 5.43 -2.55 22.12
C ALA A 192 5.42 -1.30 21.26
N ASP A 193 6.53 -0.60 21.26
CA ASP A 193 6.95 0.59 20.54
C ASP A 193 5.95 1.23 19.56
N LYS A 194 5.05 2.08 20.08
CA LYS A 194 4.49 3.18 19.30
C LYS A 194 5.63 4.17 19.11
N HIS A 195 6.27 4.12 17.96
CA HIS A 195 7.27 5.11 17.63
C HIS A 195 6.55 6.46 17.42
N PRO A 196 6.81 7.49 18.25
CA PRO A 196 6.15 8.81 18.15
C PRO A 196 6.29 9.43 16.75
N ILE A 197 7.35 9.08 16.04
CA ILE A 197 7.61 9.52 14.66
C ILE A 197 6.61 8.95 13.65
N ASP A 198 6.02 7.77 13.88
CA ASP A 198 5.02 7.22 12.97
C ASP A 198 3.68 7.96 13.03
N ASP A 199 3.32 8.49 14.18
CA ASP A 199 2.13 9.36 14.32
C ASP A 199 2.35 10.68 13.57
N VAL A 200 3.58 11.23 13.60
CA VAL A 200 3.95 12.41 12.81
C VAL A 200 3.90 12.15 11.32
N LYS A 201 4.46 11.04 10.85
CA LYS A 201 4.39 10.66 9.43
C LYS A 201 2.96 10.56 8.96
N ARG A 202 2.09 9.92 9.74
CA ARG A 202 0.66 9.82 9.44
C ARG A 202 0.03 11.19 9.31
N TYR A 203 0.29 12.08 10.26
CA TYR A 203 -0.20 13.45 10.21
C TYR A 203 0.25 14.19 8.95
N ILE A 204 1.52 14.02 8.53
CA ILE A 204 2.03 14.63 7.29
C ILE A 204 1.27 14.10 6.07
N TYR A 205 1.05 12.79 5.96
CA TYR A 205 0.28 12.21 4.84
C TYR A 205 -1.16 12.70 4.77
N ASP A 206 -1.78 12.96 5.92
CA ASP A 206 -3.17 13.42 6.00
C ASP A 206 -3.30 14.94 5.76
N ASN A 207 -2.22 15.71 5.98
CA ASN A 207 -2.25 17.18 5.98
C ASN A 207 -1.20 17.84 5.08
N PHE A 208 -0.58 17.10 4.15
CA PHE A 208 0.56 17.57 3.32
C PHE A 208 0.29 18.87 2.54
N SER A 209 -0.98 19.14 2.20
CA SER A 209 -1.37 20.34 1.48
C SER A 209 -1.38 21.61 2.34
N GLN A 210 -1.36 21.45 3.66
CA GLN A 210 -1.35 22.55 4.62
C GLN A 210 0.10 22.93 4.99
N ASP A 211 0.26 24.10 5.60
CA ASP A 211 1.55 24.45 6.21
C ASP A 211 1.76 23.64 7.48
N ILE A 212 2.82 22.82 7.50
CA ILE A 212 3.14 21.95 8.63
C ILE A 212 4.49 22.38 9.20
N PRO A 213 4.50 23.25 10.21
CA PRO A 213 5.73 23.64 10.89
C PRO A 213 6.33 22.45 11.66
N MET A 214 7.65 22.42 11.77
CA MET A 214 8.37 21.36 12.49
C MET A 214 7.94 21.28 13.97
N GLU A 215 7.61 22.41 14.57
CA GLU A 215 7.11 22.51 15.95
C GLU A 215 5.82 21.73 16.15
N HIS A 216 4.96 21.67 15.13
CA HIS A 216 3.74 20.87 15.16
C HIS A 216 4.05 19.37 15.11
N GLY A 217 5.04 18.97 14.31
CA GLY A 217 5.53 17.58 14.31
C GLY A 217 6.12 17.19 15.67
N ALA A 218 6.90 18.09 16.29
CA ALA A 218 7.46 17.88 17.63
C ALA A 218 6.35 17.76 18.70
N PHE A 219 5.29 18.56 18.60
CA PHE A 219 4.12 18.49 19.49
C PHE A 219 3.40 17.13 19.38
N ILE A 220 3.14 16.65 18.13
CA ILE A 220 2.51 15.34 17.89
C ILE A 220 3.37 14.21 18.47
N ALA A 221 4.70 14.29 18.31
CA ALA A 221 5.64 13.32 18.84
C ALA A 221 5.82 13.41 20.37
N ASN A 222 5.24 14.44 21.01
CA ASN A 222 5.48 14.79 22.42
C ASN A 222 6.98 14.93 22.75
N MET A 223 7.71 15.63 21.88
CA MET A 223 9.16 15.85 21.97
C MET A 223 9.52 17.33 21.94
N ALA A 224 10.64 17.69 22.55
CA ALA A 224 11.23 19.01 22.35
C ALA A 224 11.69 19.17 20.87
N PRO A 225 11.54 20.35 20.23
CA PRO A 225 11.80 20.52 18.79
C PRO A 225 13.20 20.06 18.34
N ALA A 226 14.24 20.38 19.10
CA ALA A 226 15.61 19.97 18.78
C ALA A 226 15.80 18.45 18.83
N TYR A 227 15.24 17.79 19.84
CA TYR A 227 15.27 16.33 19.97
C TYR A 227 14.44 15.65 18.86
N PHE A 228 13.26 16.19 18.59
CA PHE A 228 12.40 15.72 17.49
C PHE A 228 13.12 15.76 16.14
N SER A 229 13.76 16.88 15.80
CA SER A 229 14.49 17.02 14.53
C SER A 229 15.56 15.95 14.36
N HIS A 230 16.34 15.70 15.42
CA HIS A 230 17.36 14.65 15.43
C HIS A 230 16.75 13.25 15.30
N GLN A 231 15.73 12.95 16.11
CA GLN A 231 15.09 11.64 16.14
C GLN A 231 14.36 11.34 14.82
N PHE A 232 13.65 12.33 14.27
CA PHE A 232 12.97 12.21 12.98
C PHE A 232 13.95 11.86 11.87
N LYS A 233 15.08 12.59 11.79
CA LYS A 233 16.13 12.31 10.80
C LYS A 233 16.78 10.93 11.00
N LYS A 234 17.03 10.53 12.25
CA LYS A 234 17.59 9.22 12.59
C LYS A 234 16.70 8.07 12.12
N GLU A 235 15.37 8.21 12.26
CA GLU A 235 14.41 7.15 11.94
C GLU A 235 13.95 7.14 10.49
N THR A 236 13.87 8.32 9.86
CA THR A 236 13.37 8.44 8.48
C THR A 236 14.50 8.54 7.44
N GLY A 237 15.73 8.77 7.89
CA GLY A 237 16.88 9.04 7.03
C GLY A 237 16.93 10.45 6.46
N GLN A 238 15.91 11.29 6.67
CA GLN A 238 15.79 12.63 6.09
C GLN A 238 15.21 13.65 7.07
N THR A 239 15.36 14.94 6.77
CA THR A 239 14.80 15.99 7.63
C THR A 239 13.26 15.99 7.55
N PHE A 240 12.61 16.56 8.56
CA PHE A 240 11.15 16.73 8.58
C PHE A 240 10.64 17.49 7.34
N VAL A 241 11.30 18.59 6.97
CA VAL A 241 10.94 19.40 5.81
C VAL A 241 11.13 18.64 4.50
N ASP A 242 12.21 17.85 4.38
CA ASP A 242 12.43 17.00 3.22
C ASP A 242 11.36 15.93 3.08
N PHE A 243 10.93 15.33 4.20
CA PHE A 243 9.87 14.32 4.22
C PHE A 243 8.52 14.90 3.79
N VAL A 244 8.12 16.07 4.33
CA VAL A 244 6.90 16.78 3.88
C VAL A 244 6.97 17.08 2.38
N THR A 245 8.12 17.56 1.92
CA THR A 245 8.35 17.88 0.52
C THR A 245 8.24 16.64 -0.38
N GLU A 246 8.78 15.52 0.05
CA GLU A 246 8.70 14.24 -0.67
C GLU A 246 7.25 13.77 -0.82
N VAL A 247 6.48 13.79 0.26
CA VAL A 247 5.04 13.46 0.24
C VAL A 247 4.28 14.35 -0.74
N ARG A 248 4.56 15.67 -0.77
CA ARG A 248 3.96 16.61 -1.73
C ARG A 248 4.30 16.27 -3.18
N ILE A 249 5.55 15.91 -3.46
CA ILE A 249 5.98 15.54 -4.83
C ILE A 249 5.35 14.20 -5.25
N GLU A 250 5.26 13.21 -4.37
CA GLU A 250 4.57 11.94 -4.65
C GLU A 250 3.11 12.18 -5.02
N ARG A 251 2.40 13.04 -4.26
CA ARG A 251 1.03 13.41 -4.55
C ARG A 251 0.89 14.18 -5.84
N ALA A 252 1.85 15.07 -6.14
CA ALA A 252 1.88 15.79 -7.43
C ALA A 252 2.03 14.82 -8.60
N MET A 253 2.90 13.81 -8.50
CA MET A 253 3.05 12.78 -9.54
C MET A 253 1.76 12.01 -9.78
N GLU A 254 1.04 11.68 -8.71
CA GLU A 254 -0.27 11.03 -8.82
C GLU A 254 -1.29 11.90 -9.57
N LEU A 255 -1.42 13.18 -9.17
CA LEU A 255 -2.34 14.13 -9.81
C LEU A 255 -1.98 14.40 -11.27
N ILE A 256 -0.68 14.49 -11.61
CA ILE A 256 -0.23 14.68 -12.98
C ILE A 256 -0.62 13.50 -13.87
N ARG A 257 -0.50 12.28 -13.37
CA ARG A 257 -0.87 11.06 -14.12
C ARG A 257 -2.35 11.02 -14.47
N ARG A 258 -3.22 11.56 -13.60
CA ARG A 258 -4.68 11.62 -13.83
C ARG A 258 -5.09 12.63 -14.88
N ASP A 259 -4.24 13.53 -15.22
CA ASP A 259 -4.42 14.57 -16.25
C ASP A 259 -5.67 15.49 -16.08
N THR A 260 -6.22 15.58 -14.87
CA THR A 260 -7.44 16.34 -14.57
C THR A 260 -7.19 17.81 -14.28
N HIS A 261 -5.92 18.18 -14.00
CA HIS A 261 -5.55 19.52 -13.54
C HIS A 261 -4.34 20.07 -14.30
N THR A 262 -4.20 21.41 -14.30
CA THR A 262 -2.98 22.06 -14.80
C THR A 262 -1.83 21.88 -13.82
N ILE A 263 -0.60 21.94 -14.31
CA ILE A 263 0.62 21.88 -13.47
C ILE A 263 0.59 22.93 -12.36
N THR A 264 0.07 24.12 -12.66
CA THR A 264 -0.09 25.20 -11.69
C THR A 264 -1.07 24.86 -10.58
N GLN A 265 -2.24 24.33 -10.94
CA GLN A 265 -3.24 23.89 -9.96
C GLN A 265 -2.70 22.78 -9.06
N ILE A 266 -2.03 21.78 -9.66
CA ILE A 266 -1.42 20.68 -8.91
C ILE A 266 -0.39 21.22 -7.90
N GLY A 267 0.50 22.13 -8.32
CA GLY A 267 1.50 22.70 -7.42
C GLY A 267 0.90 23.34 -6.17
N PHE A 268 -0.19 24.11 -6.33
CA PHE A 268 -0.90 24.73 -5.20
C PHE A 268 -1.68 23.68 -4.38
N GLN A 269 -2.35 22.74 -5.04
CA GLN A 269 -3.15 21.70 -4.39
C GLN A 269 -2.30 20.80 -3.48
N VAL A 270 -1.05 20.53 -3.84
CA VAL A 270 -0.14 19.74 -2.99
C VAL A 270 0.62 20.57 -1.96
N GLY A 271 0.30 21.87 -1.80
CA GLY A 271 0.79 22.72 -0.72
C GLY A 271 2.07 23.50 -1.03
N PHE A 272 2.43 23.74 -2.30
CA PHE A 272 3.48 24.69 -2.63
C PHE A 272 2.91 26.11 -2.80
N HIS A 273 3.48 27.07 -2.11
CA HIS A 273 3.06 28.49 -2.20
C HIS A 273 3.56 29.18 -3.48
N HIS A 274 4.62 28.66 -4.12
CA HIS A 274 5.21 29.26 -5.32
C HIS A 274 5.43 28.19 -6.40
N LEU A 275 4.88 28.41 -7.59
CA LEU A 275 5.00 27.50 -8.73
C LEU A 275 6.46 27.23 -9.12
N SER A 276 7.31 28.25 -9.10
CA SER A 276 8.74 28.11 -9.40
C SER A 276 9.47 27.18 -8.43
N HIS A 277 9.11 27.22 -7.14
CA HIS A 277 9.63 26.32 -6.14
C HIS A 277 9.16 24.87 -6.38
N PHE A 278 7.88 24.69 -6.69
CA PHE A 278 7.32 23.39 -7.06
C PHE A 278 8.07 22.77 -8.25
N ILE A 279 8.17 23.51 -9.38
CA ILE A 279 8.82 22.99 -10.60
C ILE A 279 10.28 22.59 -10.34
N ARG A 280 11.04 23.43 -9.64
CA ARG A 280 12.45 23.15 -9.31
C ARG A 280 12.58 21.93 -8.40
N THR A 281 11.74 21.83 -7.38
CA THR A 281 11.74 20.71 -6.42
C THR A 281 11.32 19.41 -7.08
N PHE A 282 10.29 19.44 -7.91
CA PHE A 282 9.84 18.28 -8.68
C PHE A 282 10.95 17.77 -9.61
N LYS A 283 11.58 18.68 -10.40
CA LYS A 283 12.70 18.31 -11.28
C LYS A 283 13.88 17.73 -10.48
N LYS A 284 14.20 18.30 -9.32
CA LYS A 284 15.27 17.78 -8.44
C LYS A 284 14.99 16.36 -7.96
N ARG A 285 13.72 16.02 -7.67
CA ARG A 285 13.33 14.71 -7.12
C ARG A 285 13.04 13.66 -8.20
N CYS A 286 12.49 14.09 -9.34
CA CYS A 286 12.03 13.18 -10.41
C CYS A 286 12.97 13.14 -11.63
N GLY A 287 14.00 14.00 -11.68
CA GLY A 287 14.92 14.11 -12.81
C GLY A 287 14.38 14.94 -13.99
N ILE A 288 13.07 15.05 -14.16
CA ILE A 288 12.38 15.77 -15.24
C ILE A 288 11.38 16.77 -14.67
N THR A 289 10.98 17.77 -15.47
CA THR A 289 10.00 18.76 -15.05
C THR A 289 8.58 18.16 -14.95
N PRO A 290 7.66 18.78 -14.17
CA PRO A 290 6.25 18.32 -14.11
C PRO A 290 5.58 18.26 -15.49
N THR A 291 5.92 19.19 -16.39
CA THR A 291 5.38 19.24 -17.76
C THR A 291 5.90 18.09 -18.61
N GLU A 292 7.18 17.77 -18.52
CA GLU A 292 7.76 16.59 -19.17
C GLU A 292 7.17 15.31 -18.60
N TYR A 293 7.01 15.23 -17.28
CA TYR A 293 6.39 14.10 -16.60
C TYR A 293 4.94 13.89 -17.08
N LYS A 294 4.16 14.99 -17.24
CA LYS A 294 2.80 14.94 -17.77
C LYS A 294 2.75 14.43 -19.20
N LYS A 295 3.68 14.86 -20.06
CA LYS A 295 3.77 14.37 -21.46
C LYS A 295 4.10 12.89 -21.54
N THR A 296 4.92 12.39 -20.62
CA THR A 296 5.39 11.01 -20.62
C THR A 296 4.39 10.06 -19.94
N PHE A 297 3.76 10.49 -18.84
CA PHE A 297 2.97 9.62 -17.96
C PHE A 297 1.52 10.08 -17.75
N GLY A 298 1.11 11.24 -18.29
CA GLY A 298 -0.28 11.68 -18.24
C GLY A 298 -1.17 10.78 -19.10
N ASN A 299 -2.38 10.51 -18.63
CA ASN A 299 -3.37 9.74 -19.40
C ASN A 299 -3.72 10.55 -20.64
N LYS A 300 -3.24 10.14 -21.80
CA LYS A 300 -3.75 10.65 -23.07
C LYS A 300 -5.15 10.06 -23.23
N SER A 301 -6.17 10.84 -22.93
CA SER A 301 -7.53 10.55 -23.40
C SER A 301 -7.42 10.35 -24.89
N VAL A 302 -7.67 9.13 -25.34
CA VAL A 302 -7.79 8.79 -26.74
C VAL A 302 -9.02 9.54 -27.22
N ASN A 303 -8.82 10.60 -28.03
CA ASN A 303 -9.87 11.19 -28.86
C ASN A 303 -10.25 10.21 -29.96
#